data_b4cefe1cfe604157146c7ee7222c622e
#
_entry.id   b4cefe1cfe604157146c7ee7222c622e
#
_cell.length_a   1.000
_cell.length_b   1.000
_cell.length_c   1.000
_cell.angle_alpha   90.00
_cell.angle_beta   90.00
_cell.angle_gamma   90.00
#
_symmetry.space_group_name_H-M   'P 1'
#
loop_
_entity.id
_entity.type
_entity.pdbx_description
1 polymer ?
#
loop_
_entity_poly.entity_id
_entity_poly.type
_entity_poly.pdbx_seq_one_letter_code
_entity_poly.pdbx_strand_id
1 'polypeptide(L)'
;MKNLTMKTTNFWPAIAAIMLLASAVSAGVTDGPAPDFTLKSNNGSNLKLSEHRGEVVLINFWASWCGPCRQEMPVLSELHNKYKDMGFTVLGVNVEEDSSEAHKLLKELPVSFPVLFDNDSVVSKEYDVVAMPSTVLVDRNGNMRFLHKGYKPGEEEIYLEMVRSLIRE
;
A
#
# COMPACT_ATOMS: atom_id res chain seq x y z
N MET A 1 -32.69 -38.45 66.86
CA MET A 1 -32.10 -37.16 66.49
C MET A 1 -31.16 -37.42 65.33
N LYS A 2 -31.61 -37.15 64.09
CA LYS A 2 -30.83 -37.40 62.88
C LYS A 2 -30.48 -36.02 62.30
N ASN A 3 -29.16 -35.67 62.31
CA ASN A 3 -28.67 -34.45 61.73
C ASN A 3 -28.63 -34.60 60.19
N LEU A 4 -29.36 -33.72 59.52
CA LEU A 4 -29.38 -33.63 58.07
C LEU A 4 -28.36 -32.51 57.65
N THR A 5 -27.20 -32.94 57.13
CA THR A 5 -26.21 -32.02 56.56
C THR A 5 -26.60 -31.68 55.12
N MET A 6 -26.94 -30.43 54.92
CA MET A 6 -27.25 -29.85 53.62
C MET A 6 -25.98 -29.50 52.87
N LYS A 7 -25.67 -30.24 51.77
CA LYS A 7 -24.56 -29.94 50.84
C LYS A 7 -25.02 -28.79 49.92
N THR A 8 -24.38 -27.64 50.06
CA THR A 8 -24.49 -26.52 49.14
C THR A 8 -23.59 -26.78 47.91
N THR A 9 -24.21 -27.02 46.76
CA THR A 9 -23.49 -27.10 45.49
C THR A 9 -23.33 -25.67 44.93
N ASN A 10 -22.11 -25.15 44.94
CA ASN A 10 -21.75 -23.89 44.26
C ASN A 10 -21.79 -24.10 42.76
N PHE A 11 -22.81 -23.57 42.12
CA PHE A 11 -22.91 -23.42 40.67
C PHE A 11 -22.14 -22.15 40.27
N TRP A 12 -20.93 -22.30 39.74
CA TRP A 12 -20.15 -21.22 39.15
C TRP A 12 -20.52 -21.12 37.65
N PRO A 13 -21.11 -20.04 37.17
CA PRO A 13 -21.36 -19.89 35.74
C PRO A 13 -20.01 -19.66 35.04
N ALA A 14 -19.62 -20.59 34.18
CA ALA A 14 -18.52 -20.42 33.26
C ALA A 14 -18.93 -19.33 32.23
N ILE A 15 -18.42 -18.12 32.42
CA ILE A 15 -18.51 -17.05 31.43
C ILE A 15 -17.54 -17.41 30.31
N ALA A 16 -18.07 -17.97 29.23
CA ALA A 16 -17.33 -18.16 28.00
C ALA A 16 -17.03 -16.77 27.38
N ALA A 17 -15.79 -16.30 27.56
CA ALA A 17 -15.28 -15.13 26.91
C ALA A 17 -15.11 -15.45 25.41
N ILE A 18 -16.04 -15.02 24.56
CA ILE A 18 -15.90 -15.01 23.12
C ILE A 18 -14.87 -13.95 22.78
N MET A 19 -13.62 -14.36 22.55
CA MET A 19 -12.59 -13.51 21.94
C MET A 19 -12.96 -13.29 20.47
N LEU A 20 -13.51 -12.14 20.16
CA LEU A 20 -13.59 -11.60 18.81
C LEU A 20 -12.15 -11.35 18.34
N LEU A 21 -11.61 -12.24 17.54
CA LEU A 21 -10.39 -12.02 16.77
C LEU A 21 -10.71 -10.98 15.70
N ALA A 22 -10.52 -9.71 16.04
CA ALA A 22 -10.43 -8.64 15.07
C ALA A 22 -9.17 -8.92 14.24
N SER A 23 -9.34 -9.38 13.01
CA SER A 23 -8.26 -9.46 12.03
C SER A 23 -7.82 -8.04 11.72
N ALA A 24 -6.78 -7.57 12.43
CA ALA A 24 -6.12 -6.33 12.09
C ALA A 24 -5.49 -6.51 10.70
N VAL A 25 -5.95 -5.73 9.72
CA VAL A 25 -5.22 -5.51 8.47
C VAL A 25 -3.90 -4.88 8.90
N SER A 26 -2.83 -5.66 8.81
CA SER A 26 -1.52 -5.22 9.26
C SER A 26 -0.91 -4.34 8.17
N ALA A 27 -1.02 -3.02 8.33
CA ALA A 27 -0.09 -2.11 7.71
C ALA A 27 1.26 -2.34 8.40
N GLY A 28 2.17 -3.04 7.74
CA GLY A 28 3.49 -3.33 8.29
C GLY A 28 4.39 -2.11 8.16
N VAL A 29 4.95 -1.64 9.28
CA VAL A 29 6.13 -0.76 9.23
C VAL A 29 7.28 -1.65 8.76
N THR A 30 7.81 -1.38 7.56
CA THR A 30 9.04 -2.00 7.05
C THR A 30 10.18 -1.02 7.29
N ASP A 31 11.29 -1.51 7.82
CA ASP A 31 12.48 -0.68 8.06
C ASP A 31 13.65 -1.29 7.28
N GLY A 32 14.21 -0.48 6.37
CA GLY A 32 15.35 -0.89 5.55
C GLY A 32 15.35 -0.22 4.17
N PRO A 33 16.46 -0.31 3.42
CA PRO A 33 16.57 0.30 2.11
C PRO A 33 15.54 -0.31 1.13
N ALA A 34 14.84 0.56 0.40
CA ALA A 34 13.99 0.12 -0.70
C ALA A 34 14.84 -0.48 -1.82
N PRO A 35 14.46 -1.64 -2.40
CA PRO A 35 15.11 -2.17 -3.59
C PRO A 35 15.16 -1.11 -4.70
N ASP A 36 16.36 -0.82 -5.21
CA ASP A 36 16.51 0.15 -6.30
C ASP A 36 16.12 -0.48 -7.63
N PHE A 37 15.48 0.28 -8.48
CA PHE A 37 15.10 -0.19 -9.81
C PHE A 37 15.22 0.91 -10.87
N THR A 38 15.26 0.48 -12.12
CA THR A 38 15.12 1.35 -13.28
C THR A 38 14.09 0.74 -14.22
N LEU A 39 13.00 1.46 -14.48
CA LEU A 39 11.93 1.04 -15.35
C LEU A 39 11.63 2.10 -16.41
N LYS A 40 11.13 1.64 -17.55
CA LYS A 40 10.64 2.52 -18.63
C LYS A 40 9.30 3.12 -18.23
N SER A 41 9.15 4.42 -18.40
CA SER A 41 7.91 5.12 -18.10
C SER A 41 7.01 5.29 -19.33
N ASN A 42 5.76 5.66 -19.09
CA ASN A 42 4.75 5.93 -20.11
C ASN A 42 5.10 7.10 -21.05
N ASN A 43 6.04 7.97 -20.69
CA ASN A 43 6.56 9.04 -21.56
C ASN A 43 7.78 8.59 -22.38
N GLY A 44 8.22 7.33 -22.24
CA GLY A 44 9.32 6.72 -22.98
C GLY A 44 10.70 6.88 -22.35
N SER A 45 10.87 7.70 -21.29
CA SER A 45 12.13 7.80 -20.54
C SER A 45 12.27 6.67 -19.53
N ASN A 46 13.50 6.35 -19.15
CA ASN A 46 13.75 5.51 -17.99
C ASN A 46 13.70 6.38 -16.72
N LEU A 47 13.16 5.79 -15.64
CA LEU A 47 13.12 6.40 -14.32
C LEU A 47 13.75 5.43 -13.32
N LYS A 48 14.65 5.95 -12.51
CA LYS A 48 15.36 5.19 -11.48
C LYS A 48 14.95 5.66 -10.10
N LEU A 49 14.58 4.74 -9.20
CA LEU A 49 14.13 5.08 -7.85
C LEU A 49 15.17 5.89 -7.08
N SER A 50 16.45 5.53 -7.16
CA SER A 50 17.53 6.24 -6.44
C SER A 50 17.76 7.68 -6.90
N GLU A 51 17.23 8.10 -8.05
CA GLU A 51 17.27 9.50 -8.51
C GLU A 51 16.26 10.40 -7.78
N HIS A 52 15.32 9.79 -7.03
CA HIS A 52 14.36 10.49 -6.16
C HIS A 52 14.84 10.66 -4.71
N ARG A 53 16.13 10.51 -4.43
CA ARG A 53 16.67 10.83 -3.11
C ARG A 53 16.41 12.29 -2.75
N GLY A 54 15.94 12.52 -1.52
CA GLY A 54 15.49 13.83 -1.07
C GLY A 54 13.98 14.04 -1.22
N GLU A 55 13.28 13.15 -1.93
CA GLU A 55 11.82 13.13 -2.02
C GLU A 55 11.23 11.98 -1.20
N VAL A 56 10.01 12.15 -0.74
CA VAL A 56 9.15 11.05 -0.27
C VAL A 56 8.50 10.41 -1.49
N VAL A 57 8.66 9.11 -1.67
CA VAL A 57 8.15 8.39 -2.84
C VAL A 57 7.05 7.43 -2.42
N LEU A 58 5.88 7.51 -3.06
CA LEU A 58 4.84 6.51 -2.98
C LEU A 58 4.91 5.63 -4.24
N ILE A 59 5.28 4.36 -4.06
CA ILE A 59 5.27 3.37 -5.13
C ILE A 59 3.97 2.59 -5.03
N ASN A 60 3.17 2.61 -6.11
CA ASN A 60 1.91 1.87 -6.19
C ASN A 60 1.99 0.81 -7.29
N PHE A 61 1.91 -0.45 -6.91
CA PHE A 61 1.87 -1.59 -7.84
C PHE A 61 0.42 -1.87 -8.25
N TRP A 62 0.18 -1.89 -9.56
CA TRP A 62 -1.18 -1.98 -10.10
C TRP A 62 -1.25 -2.78 -11.41
N ALA A 63 -2.48 -3.20 -11.80
CA ALA A 63 -2.77 -3.81 -13.09
C ALA A 63 -4.10 -3.29 -13.65
N SER A 64 -4.26 -3.33 -14.97
CA SER A 64 -5.46 -2.82 -15.66
C SER A 64 -6.74 -3.58 -15.30
N TRP A 65 -6.63 -4.88 -15.05
CA TRP A 65 -7.73 -5.76 -14.63
C TRP A 65 -8.08 -5.65 -13.14
N CYS A 66 -7.31 -4.92 -12.35
CA CYS A 66 -7.50 -4.77 -10.91
C CYS A 66 -8.54 -3.67 -10.60
N GLY A 67 -9.74 -4.05 -10.22
CA GLY A 67 -10.82 -3.11 -9.89
C GLY A 67 -10.48 -2.11 -8.79
N PRO A 68 -9.98 -2.54 -7.62
CA PRO A 68 -9.54 -1.63 -6.54
C PRO A 68 -8.42 -0.67 -6.99
N CYS A 69 -7.46 -1.12 -7.83
CA CYS A 69 -6.43 -0.25 -8.36
C CYS A 69 -7.00 0.92 -9.16
N ARG A 70 -8.00 0.65 -10.01
CA ARG A 70 -8.69 1.69 -10.81
C ARG A 70 -9.43 2.71 -9.94
N GLN A 71 -9.92 2.31 -8.77
CA GLN A 71 -10.55 3.20 -7.80
C GLN A 71 -9.53 4.06 -7.06
N GLU A 72 -8.34 3.51 -6.79
CA GLU A 72 -7.26 4.20 -6.07
C GLU A 72 -6.53 5.25 -6.95
N MET A 73 -6.35 5.00 -8.25
CA MET A 73 -5.56 5.85 -9.16
C MET A 73 -5.95 7.34 -9.14
N PRO A 74 -7.24 7.74 -9.17
CA PRO A 74 -7.62 9.15 -9.06
C PRO A 74 -7.17 9.78 -7.74
N VAL A 75 -7.31 9.05 -6.63
CA VAL A 75 -6.91 9.50 -5.30
C VAL A 75 -5.40 9.72 -5.23
N LEU A 76 -4.61 8.81 -5.80
CA LEU A 76 -3.15 8.96 -5.90
C LEU A 76 -2.76 10.15 -6.77
N SER A 77 -3.53 10.45 -7.83
CA SER A 77 -3.32 11.64 -8.67
C SER A 77 -3.57 12.94 -7.89
N GLU A 78 -4.62 12.99 -7.08
CA GLU A 78 -4.89 14.12 -6.20
C GLU A 78 -3.78 14.30 -5.16
N LEU A 79 -3.33 13.21 -4.55
CA LEU A 79 -2.26 13.20 -3.58
C LEU A 79 -0.94 13.71 -4.20
N HIS A 80 -0.57 13.20 -5.38
CA HIS A 80 0.59 13.65 -6.12
C HIS A 80 0.53 15.15 -6.41
N ASN A 81 -0.56 15.64 -7.00
CA ASN A 81 -0.73 17.05 -7.32
C ASN A 81 -0.65 17.96 -6.10
N LYS A 82 -1.16 17.50 -4.96
CA LYS A 82 -1.19 18.28 -3.72
C LYS A 82 0.18 18.43 -3.07
N TYR A 83 1.05 17.42 -3.16
CA TYR A 83 2.30 17.36 -2.40
C TYR A 83 3.58 17.37 -3.25
N LYS A 84 3.50 17.30 -4.60
CA LYS A 84 4.69 17.27 -5.48
C LYS A 84 5.65 18.44 -5.25
N ASP A 85 5.13 19.64 -5.02
CA ASP A 85 5.95 20.83 -4.77
C ASP A 85 6.56 20.85 -3.36
N MET A 86 6.24 19.86 -2.52
CA MET A 86 6.78 19.66 -1.18
C MET A 86 7.82 18.52 -1.12
N GLY A 87 8.28 18.04 -2.27
CA GLY A 87 9.23 16.93 -2.38
C GLY A 87 8.56 15.57 -2.15
N PHE A 88 7.42 15.37 -2.79
CA PHE A 88 6.71 14.11 -2.82
C PHE A 88 6.40 13.69 -4.27
N THR A 89 6.55 12.42 -4.56
CA THR A 89 6.14 11.87 -5.86
C THR A 89 5.40 10.54 -5.71
N VAL A 90 4.51 10.26 -6.66
CA VAL A 90 3.90 8.94 -6.85
C VAL A 90 4.52 8.28 -8.06
N LEU A 91 4.86 7.01 -7.97
CA LEU A 91 5.30 6.16 -9.07
C LEU A 91 4.31 4.99 -9.20
N GLY A 92 3.51 4.98 -10.25
CA GLY A 92 2.60 3.87 -10.53
C GLY A 92 3.32 2.78 -11.31
N VAL A 93 3.58 1.62 -10.71
CA VAL A 93 4.26 0.50 -11.36
C VAL A 93 3.23 -0.51 -11.85
N ASN A 94 3.05 -0.58 -13.17
CA ASN A 94 2.21 -1.60 -13.80
C ASN A 94 3.00 -2.91 -13.87
N VAL A 95 2.36 -4.03 -13.45
CA VAL A 95 3.01 -5.34 -13.32
C VAL A 95 2.60 -6.34 -14.39
N GLU A 96 1.95 -5.87 -15.46
CA GLU A 96 1.49 -6.74 -16.56
C GLU A 96 2.64 -7.01 -17.54
N GLU A 97 2.82 -8.27 -17.95
CA GLU A 97 3.79 -8.67 -18.98
C GLU A 97 3.52 -7.96 -20.31
N ASP A 98 2.24 -7.87 -20.70
CA ASP A 98 1.76 -7.05 -21.82
C ASP A 98 1.03 -5.82 -21.30
N SER A 99 1.66 -4.66 -21.40
CA SER A 99 1.12 -3.38 -20.93
C SER A 99 0.12 -2.73 -21.89
N SER A 100 -0.33 -3.42 -22.95
CA SER A 100 -1.27 -2.85 -23.94
C SER A 100 -2.60 -2.42 -23.32
N GLU A 101 -3.17 -3.22 -22.42
CA GLU A 101 -4.40 -2.88 -21.69
C GLU A 101 -4.16 -1.77 -20.66
N ALA A 102 -3.00 -1.74 -20.03
CA ALA A 102 -2.60 -0.63 -19.16
C ALA A 102 -2.54 0.70 -19.92
N HIS A 103 -1.95 0.70 -21.13
CA HIS A 103 -1.95 1.87 -21.99
C HIS A 103 -3.35 2.33 -22.45
N LYS A 104 -4.28 1.39 -22.67
CA LYS A 104 -5.68 1.74 -22.99
C LYS A 104 -6.37 2.37 -21.76
N LEU A 105 -6.21 1.74 -20.60
CA LEU A 105 -6.78 2.25 -19.36
C LEU A 105 -6.27 3.67 -19.05
N LEU A 106 -4.98 3.97 -19.24
CA LEU A 106 -4.42 5.29 -18.99
C LEU A 106 -4.96 6.39 -19.94
N LYS A 107 -5.52 6.02 -21.09
CA LYS A 107 -6.25 6.96 -21.97
C LYS A 107 -7.65 7.25 -21.45
N GLU A 108 -8.30 6.27 -20.84
CA GLU A 108 -9.65 6.39 -20.26
C GLU A 108 -9.61 7.01 -18.85
N LEU A 109 -8.59 6.67 -18.09
CA LEU A 109 -8.35 7.11 -16.71
C LEU A 109 -6.95 7.74 -16.61
N PRO A 110 -6.76 8.98 -17.09
CA PRO A 110 -5.47 9.65 -17.05
C PRO A 110 -5.06 9.97 -15.61
N VAL A 111 -3.76 9.79 -15.34
CA VAL A 111 -3.14 10.08 -14.05
C VAL A 111 -2.10 11.18 -14.18
N SER A 112 -1.83 11.91 -13.10
CA SER A 112 -0.89 13.04 -13.08
C SER A 112 0.53 12.67 -12.66
N PHE A 113 0.76 11.41 -12.31
CA PHE A 113 2.06 10.89 -11.85
C PHE A 113 2.69 9.97 -12.92
N PRO A 114 4.02 9.74 -12.89
CA PRO A 114 4.70 8.81 -13.76
C PRO A 114 4.18 7.38 -13.61
N VAL A 115 3.92 6.73 -14.75
CA VAL A 115 3.59 5.30 -14.79
C VAL A 115 4.75 4.54 -15.42
N LEU A 116 5.18 3.48 -14.75
CA LEU A 116 6.31 2.64 -15.08
C LEU A 116 5.82 1.23 -15.42
N PHE A 117 6.57 0.50 -16.24
CA PHE A 117 6.17 -0.84 -16.71
C PHE A 117 7.20 -1.88 -16.26
N ASP A 118 6.79 -2.80 -15.37
CA ASP A 118 7.56 -3.95 -14.88
C ASP A 118 7.14 -5.23 -15.64
N ASN A 119 7.31 -5.21 -16.98
CA ASN A 119 6.86 -6.30 -17.85
C ASN A 119 7.54 -7.64 -17.55
N ASP A 120 8.74 -7.62 -16.98
CA ASP A 120 9.47 -8.84 -16.59
C ASP A 120 9.17 -9.30 -15.16
N SER A 121 8.32 -8.58 -14.44
CA SER A 121 7.96 -8.84 -13.03
C SER A 121 9.19 -8.95 -12.11
N VAL A 122 10.24 -8.20 -12.37
CA VAL A 122 11.46 -8.19 -11.56
C VAL A 122 11.24 -7.35 -10.30
N VAL A 123 10.78 -6.10 -10.48
CA VAL A 123 10.60 -5.16 -9.39
C VAL A 123 9.47 -5.60 -8.46
N SER A 124 8.35 -6.03 -9.01
CA SER A 124 7.22 -6.54 -8.21
C SER A 124 7.61 -7.74 -7.34
N LYS A 125 8.50 -8.62 -7.83
CA LYS A 125 9.05 -9.74 -7.03
C LYS A 125 9.99 -9.26 -5.92
N GLU A 126 10.87 -8.29 -6.19
CA GLU A 126 11.79 -7.73 -5.19
C GLU A 126 11.04 -7.03 -4.05
N TYR A 127 9.86 -6.44 -4.34
CA TYR A 127 8.99 -5.82 -3.34
C TYR A 127 7.98 -6.79 -2.71
N ASP A 128 8.07 -8.10 -2.99
CA ASP A 128 7.15 -9.14 -2.50
C ASP A 128 5.66 -8.77 -2.69
N VAL A 129 5.33 -8.34 -3.91
CA VAL A 129 3.96 -7.96 -4.29
C VAL A 129 3.11 -9.21 -4.47
N VAL A 130 2.35 -9.56 -3.45
CA VAL A 130 1.46 -10.74 -3.41
C VAL A 130 -0.02 -10.39 -3.53
N ALA A 131 -0.36 -9.10 -3.51
CA ALA A 131 -1.73 -8.59 -3.63
C ALA A 131 -1.75 -7.27 -4.39
N MET A 132 -2.88 -6.92 -4.97
CA MET A 132 -3.06 -5.65 -5.70
C MET A 132 -4.31 -4.90 -5.28
N PRO A 133 -4.17 -3.56 -5.17
CA PRO A 133 -2.91 -2.81 -5.24
C PRO A 133 -1.98 -3.12 -4.06
N SER A 134 -0.68 -2.87 -4.22
CA SER A 134 0.28 -2.78 -3.11
C SER A 134 0.94 -1.41 -3.14
N THR A 135 0.92 -0.73 -2.01
CA THR A 135 1.42 0.64 -1.89
C THR A 135 2.55 0.69 -0.87
N VAL A 136 3.70 1.19 -1.31
CA VAL A 136 4.92 1.34 -0.51
C VAL A 136 5.26 2.81 -0.37
N LEU A 137 5.58 3.29 0.84
CA LEU A 137 6.15 4.60 1.06
C LEU A 137 7.65 4.48 1.36
N VAL A 138 8.42 5.28 0.66
CA VAL A 138 9.88 5.40 0.78
C VAL A 138 10.21 6.80 1.25
N ASP A 139 11.07 6.92 2.28
CA ASP A 139 11.49 8.21 2.82
C ASP A 139 12.56 8.89 1.94
N ARG A 140 12.95 10.12 2.29
CA ARG A 140 13.95 10.93 1.59
C ARG A 140 15.33 10.27 1.51
N ASN A 141 15.64 9.36 2.45
CA ASN A 141 16.89 8.58 2.49
C ASN A 141 16.80 7.29 1.68
N GLY A 142 15.59 6.95 1.16
CA GLY A 142 15.33 5.78 0.37
C GLY A 142 15.07 4.52 1.18
N ASN A 143 14.61 4.66 2.42
CA ASN A 143 14.17 3.53 3.23
C ASN A 143 12.67 3.32 3.09
N MET A 144 12.26 2.06 3.03
CA MET A 144 10.84 1.70 3.12
C MET A 144 10.33 2.02 4.52
N ARG A 145 9.23 2.76 4.62
CA ARG A 145 8.62 3.18 5.88
C ARG A 145 7.22 2.60 6.09
N PHE A 146 6.60 2.15 5.01
CA PHE A 146 5.22 1.69 5.04
C PHE A 146 4.93 0.76 3.87
N LEU A 147 4.13 -0.28 4.11
CA LEU A 147 3.57 -1.18 3.09
C LEU A 147 2.09 -1.40 3.40
N HIS A 148 1.24 -1.14 2.42
CA HIS A 148 -0.20 -1.42 2.47
C HIS A 148 -0.58 -2.35 1.31
N LYS A 149 -1.42 -3.35 1.59
CA LYS A 149 -1.86 -4.35 0.61
C LYS A 149 -3.38 -4.26 0.46
N GLY A 150 -3.83 -4.04 -0.76
CA GLY A 150 -5.24 -3.81 -1.10
C GLY A 150 -5.63 -2.33 -1.03
N TYR A 151 -6.88 -2.03 -1.43
CA TYR A 151 -7.47 -0.71 -1.31
C TYR A 151 -8.98 -0.81 -1.15
N LYS A 152 -9.52 0.00 -0.25
CA LYS A 152 -10.96 0.27 -0.13
C LYS A 152 -11.15 1.78 0.00
N PRO A 153 -12.24 2.33 -0.55
CA PRO A 153 -12.56 3.75 -0.36
C PRO A 153 -12.57 4.15 1.11
N GLY A 154 -11.85 5.22 1.46
CA GLY A 154 -11.61 5.68 2.83
C GLY A 154 -10.23 5.31 3.40
N GLU A 155 -9.51 4.35 2.80
CA GLU A 155 -8.16 3.98 3.23
C GLU A 155 -7.09 4.99 2.78
N GLU A 156 -7.42 5.90 1.88
CA GLU A 156 -6.56 7.02 1.47
C GLU A 156 -6.11 7.92 2.63
N GLU A 157 -6.89 8.01 3.69
CA GLU A 157 -6.51 8.77 4.89
C GLU A 157 -5.25 8.19 5.55
N ILE A 158 -5.04 6.87 5.46
CA ILE A 158 -3.84 6.18 5.97
C ILE A 158 -2.61 6.68 5.20
N TYR A 159 -2.70 6.74 3.85
CA TYR A 159 -1.61 7.24 3.01
C TYR A 159 -1.33 8.72 3.30
N LEU A 160 -2.39 9.51 3.42
CA LEU A 160 -2.31 10.93 3.67
C LEU A 160 -1.59 11.24 4.99
N GLU A 161 -1.89 10.50 6.06
CA GLU A 161 -1.24 10.64 7.35
C GLU A 161 0.25 10.30 7.27
N MET A 162 0.60 9.18 6.65
CA MET A 162 1.99 8.73 6.48
C MET A 162 2.79 9.69 5.58
N VAL A 163 2.23 10.13 4.46
CA VAL A 163 2.87 11.11 3.56
C VAL A 163 3.14 12.42 4.30
N ARG A 164 2.16 12.93 5.05
CA ARG A 164 2.34 14.16 5.85
C ARG A 164 3.40 14.01 6.93
N SER A 165 3.52 12.84 7.54
CA SER A 165 4.57 12.56 8.52
C SER A 165 5.95 12.61 7.87
N LEU A 166 6.15 11.87 6.76
CA LEU A 166 7.43 11.77 6.08
C LEU A 166 7.88 13.09 5.41
N ILE A 167 6.94 13.90 4.92
CA ILE A 167 7.27 15.21 4.34
C ILE A 167 7.84 16.16 5.41
N ARG A 168 7.44 16.01 6.68
CA ARG A 168 7.90 16.86 7.79
C ARG A 168 9.24 16.43 8.39
N GLU A 169 9.72 15.22 8.09
CA GLU A 169 11.06 14.74 8.46
C GLU A 169 12.13 15.41 7.58
#